data_cebace9a5300c4b4936f71aeda8bd85b
#
_entry.id   cebace9a5300c4b4936f71aeda8bd85b
#
_cell.length_a   1.000
_cell.length_b   1.000
_cell.length_c   1.000
_cell.angle_alpha   90.00
_cell.angle_beta   90.00
_cell.angle_gamma   90.00
#
_symmetry.space_group_name_H-M   'P 1'
#
loop_
_entity.id
_entity.type
_entity.pdbx_description
1 polymer ?
#
loop_
_entity_poly.entity_id
_entity_poly.type
_entity_poly.pdbx_seq_one_letter_code
_entity_poly.pdbx_strand_id
1 'polypeptide(L)'
;MSKLNKILIENISSDKLRDYFYEETNRNYKHIKYDNVCEIFHNEINRIDLYGDINNTEEKKNLEHVCPKSYFKKHPEKDIMYSDMHNLFLCNSKLNHHRENFKYVDVDDYNFDYTEKFFDNEGEQIDNYKDFYKNQGCIMTVNKNNNVIVPNDYSRGKVARSIAYFVIKYKCINKIEEIISIDTMIKWALQDPVDNEEYFKNILCFKHQGNYNPFITDPELVAYCFLDKTKLDIEELLTLKKTKSIDHMSAVEYLIKENRIQYEEINQLNEKIKNLEGDISDTDCSYDIHYTDDSDDIDLL
;
A
#
# COMPACT_ATOMS: atom_id res chain seq x y z
N MET A 1 -15.18 -15.05 -0.34
CA MET A 1 -14.62 -16.42 -0.51
C MET A 1 -15.29 -17.36 0.46
N SER A 2 -15.76 -18.53 0.00
CA SER A 2 -16.14 -19.60 0.92
C SER A 2 -14.87 -19.93 1.74
N LYS A 3 -14.97 -19.96 3.07
CA LYS A 3 -13.89 -20.40 3.94
C LYS A 3 -13.37 -21.71 3.37
N LEU A 4 -12.18 -21.72 2.77
CA LEU A 4 -11.50 -22.96 2.50
C LEU A 4 -11.51 -23.74 3.82
N ASN A 5 -12.04 -24.94 3.78
CA ASN A 5 -12.20 -25.73 4.99
C ASN A 5 -10.80 -25.92 5.58
N LYS A 6 -10.55 -25.44 6.79
CA LYS A 6 -9.26 -25.49 7.48
C LYS A 6 -8.61 -26.88 7.37
N ILE A 7 -9.42 -27.94 7.49
CA ILE A 7 -9.00 -29.33 7.34
C ILE A 7 -8.44 -29.64 5.94
N LEU A 8 -8.96 -28.99 4.87
CA LEU A 8 -8.43 -29.16 3.52
C LEU A 8 -7.07 -28.50 3.35
N ILE A 9 -6.90 -27.30 3.91
CA ILE A 9 -5.64 -26.54 3.84
C ILE A 9 -4.51 -27.30 4.54
N GLU A 10 -4.78 -27.86 5.71
CA GLU A 10 -3.80 -28.62 6.51
C GLU A 10 -3.28 -29.87 5.79
N ASN A 11 -4.08 -30.44 4.90
CA ASN A 11 -3.73 -31.67 4.16
C ASN A 11 -3.16 -31.45 2.74
N ILE A 12 -3.09 -30.20 2.28
CA ILE A 12 -2.56 -29.85 0.97
C ILE A 12 -1.10 -29.41 1.12
N SER A 13 -0.22 -29.85 0.21
CA SER A 13 1.18 -29.38 0.20
C SER A 13 1.27 -27.88 -0.08
N SER A 14 2.30 -27.23 0.45
CA SER A 14 2.55 -25.79 0.22
C SER A 14 2.64 -25.44 -1.27
N ASP A 15 3.25 -26.32 -2.10
CA ASP A 15 3.32 -26.13 -3.56
C ASP A 15 1.93 -26.06 -4.21
N LYS A 16 1.05 -27.00 -3.86
CA LYS A 16 -0.32 -27.03 -4.39
C LYS A 16 -1.15 -25.82 -3.92
N LEU A 17 -0.92 -25.35 -2.68
CA LEU A 17 -1.56 -24.12 -2.21
C LEU A 17 -1.07 -22.90 -2.98
N ARG A 18 0.23 -22.81 -3.27
CA ARG A 18 0.78 -21.73 -4.09
C ARG A 18 0.23 -21.75 -5.51
N ASP A 19 0.12 -22.94 -6.12
CA ASP A 19 -0.51 -23.08 -7.44
C ASP A 19 -1.99 -22.64 -7.43
N TYR A 20 -2.73 -23.04 -6.40
CA TYR A 20 -4.12 -22.60 -6.23
C TYR A 20 -4.22 -21.05 -6.12
N PHE A 21 -3.40 -20.43 -5.28
CA PHE A 21 -3.42 -18.96 -5.14
C PHE A 21 -2.85 -18.23 -6.34
N TYR A 22 -1.94 -18.82 -7.10
CA TYR A 22 -1.55 -18.31 -8.40
C TYR A 22 -2.76 -18.20 -9.35
N GLU A 23 -3.55 -19.25 -9.47
CA GLU A 23 -4.76 -19.24 -10.30
C GLU A 23 -5.80 -18.22 -9.80
N GLU A 24 -6.06 -18.20 -8.48
CA GLU A 24 -7.02 -17.27 -7.87
C GLU A 24 -6.63 -15.80 -8.07
N THR A 25 -5.36 -15.45 -7.90
CA THR A 25 -4.87 -14.07 -8.02
C THR A 25 -4.83 -13.59 -9.48
N ASN A 26 -4.82 -14.51 -10.45
CA ASN A 26 -4.80 -14.18 -11.88
C ASN A 26 -6.15 -14.28 -12.57
N ARG A 27 -7.15 -15.00 -12.00
CA ARG A 27 -8.42 -15.34 -12.65
C ARG A 27 -9.18 -14.15 -13.24
N ASN A 28 -9.25 -13.03 -12.54
CA ASN A 28 -9.98 -11.84 -12.96
C ASN A 28 -9.10 -10.59 -13.03
N TYR A 29 -7.78 -10.80 -12.95
CA TYR A 29 -6.84 -9.70 -12.92
C TYR A 29 -6.89 -8.87 -14.20
N LYS A 30 -6.92 -7.55 -14.06
CA LYS A 30 -6.89 -6.56 -15.14
C LYS A 30 -5.70 -5.66 -14.91
N HIS A 31 -4.78 -5.65 -15.85
CA HIS A 31 -3.65 -4.73 -15.82
C HIS A 31 -4.12 -3.28 -15.96
N ILE A 32 -3.68 -2.41 -15.06
CA ILE A 32 -3.91 -0.97 -15.08
C ILE A 32 -2.56 -0.29 -15.35
N LYS A 33 -2.52 0.70 -16.21
CA LYS A 33 -1.30 1.49 -16.45
C LYS A 33 -0.88 2.22 -15.17
N TYR A 34 0.42 2.33 -14.95
CA TYR A 34 0.99 2.90 -13.74
C TYR A 34 0.48 4.31 -13.43
N ASP A 35 0.34 5.18 -14.44
CA ASP A 35 -0.16 6.53 -14.24
C ASP A 35 -1.59 6.54 -13.66
N ASN A 36 -2.46 5.66 -14.18
CA ASN A 36 -3.81 5.50 -13.64
C ASN A 36 -3.79 4.94 -12.22
N VAL A 37 -2.85 4.03 -11.91
CA VAL A 37 -2.67 3.54 -10.53
C VAL A 37 -2.25 4.68 -9.61
N CYS A 38 -1.34 5.56 -10.04
CA CYS A 38 -0.97 6.75 -9.28
C CYS A 38 -2.20 7.63 -8.95
N GLU A 39 -3.06 7.87 -9.93
CA GLU A 39 -4.30 8.63 -9.74
C GLU A 39 -5.25 7.97 -8.73
N ILE A 40 -5.45 6.65 -8.83
CA ILE A 40 -6.28 5.88 -7.88
C ILE A 40 -5.73 6.01 -6.46
N PHE A 41 -4.41 5.84 -6.27
CA PHE A 41 -3.80 5.94 -4.96
C PHE A 41 -3.91 7.35 -4.37
N HIS A 42 -3.74 8.39 -5.16
CA HIS A 42 -3.86 9.76 -4.67
C HIS A 42 -5.32 10.16 -4.38
N ASN A 43 -6.28 9.64 -5.12
CA ASN A 43 -7.67 10.04 -5.00
C ASN A 43 -8.48 9.16 -4.03
N GLU A 44 -8.24 7.84 -4.02
CA GLU A 44 -9.06 6.88 -3.28
C GLU A 44 -8.31 6.21 -2.11
N ILE A 45 -6.96 6.15 -2.14
CA ILE A 45 -6.13 5.43 -1.14
C ILE A 45 -5.17 6.40 -0.41
N ASN A 46 -5.42 7.69 -0.48
CA ASN A 46 -4.52 8.76 -0.03
C ASN A 46 -4.19 8.76 1.47
N ARG A 47 -4.91 8.00 2.27
CA ARG A 47 -4.72 7.90 3.73
C ARG A 47 -3.85 6.74 4.19
N ILE A 48 -3.44 5.84 3.29
CA ILE A 48 -2.66 4.65 3.64
C ILE A 48 -1.19 4.91 3.32
N ASP A 49 -0.42 5.29 4.32
CA ASP A 49 1.03 5.40 4.24
C ASP A 49 1.69 4.12 4.76
N LEU A 50 2.67 3.58 4.02
CA LEU A 50 3.31 2.33 4.42
C LEU A 50 4.17 2.49 5.67
N TYR A 51 4.95 3.56 5.74
CA TYR A 51 5.94 3.74 6.81
C TYR A 51 5.62 4.90 7.76
N GLY A 52 4.73 5.81 7.39
CA GLY A 52 4.49 7.06 8.10
C GLY A 52 3.17 7.15 8.85
N ASP A 53 2.94 8.30 9.47
CA ASP A 53 1.66 8.67 10.03
C ASP A 53 0.78 9.29 8.92
N ILE A 54 -0.44 8.78 8.84
CA ILE A 54 -1.48 9.21 7.89
C ILE A 54 -1.80 10.70 8.01
N ASN A 55 -1.64 11.26 9.20
CA ASN A 55 -2.07 12.61 9.52
C ASN A 55 -1.11 13.70 9.00
N ASN A 56 0.07 13.35 8.49
CA ASN A 56 0.98 14.32 7.92
C ASN A 56 0.66 14.59 6.45
N THR A 57 -0.26 15.54 6.20
CA THR A 57 -0.76 15.90 4.86
C THR A 57 0.18 16.81 4.07
N GLU A 58 1.19 17.42 4.71
CA GLU A 58 2.07 18.40 4.07
C GLU A 58 3.25 17.79 3.34
N GLU A 59 3.60 16.54 3.62
CA GLU A 59 4.75 15.90 3.03
C GLU A 59 4.45 15.27 1.65
N LYS A 60 5.40 15.42 0.75
CA LYS A 60 5.31 14.83 -0.60
C LYS A 60 5.31 13.30 -0.50
N LYS A 61 4.24 12.67 -0.99
CA LYS A 61 4.11 11.21 -1.07
C LYS A 61 4.38 10.70 -2.48
N ASN A 62 4.94 9.50 -2.58
CA ASN A 62 5.08 8.74 -3.82
C ASN A 62 4.68 7.28 -3.59
N LEU A 63 4.68 6.45 -4.64
CA LEU A 63 4.37 5.04 -4.52
C LEU A 63 5.63 4.23 -4.24
N GLU A 64 5.61 3.52 -3.12
CA GLU A 64 6.58 2.51 -2.74
C GLU A 64 6.24 1.16 -3.38
N HIS A 65 7.24 0.51 -3.96
CA HIS A 65 7.16 -0.88 -4.39
C HIS A 65 7.73 -1.78 -3.30
N VAL A 66 6.87 -2.46 -2.55
CA VAL A 66 7.28 -3.36 -1.46
C VAL A 66 8.26 -4.41 -1.96
N CYS A 67 7.94 -5.13 -3.05
CA CYS A 67 8.93 -5.85 -3.84
C CYS A 67 9.60 -4.88 -4.81
N PRO A 68 10.90 -4.55 -4.61
CA PRO A 68 11.55 -3.50 -5.38
C PRO A 68 11.63 -3.79 -6.87
N LYS A 69 11.48 -2.75 -7.69
CA LYS A 69 11.57 -2.85 -9.17
C LYS A 69 12.85 -3.52 -9.65
N SER A 70 13.94 -3.37 -8.94
CA SER A 70 15.24 -3.96 -9.27
C SER A 70 15.19 -5.49 -9.36
N TYR A 71 14.33 -6.15 -8.56
CA TYR A 71 14.23 -7.61 -8.52
C TYR A 71 13.49 -8.20 -9.71
N PHE A 72 12.59 -7.45 -10.34
CA PHE A 72 11.81 -7.94 -11.47
C PHE A 72 12.05 -7.22 -12.81
N LYS A 73 13.03 -6.31 -12.89
CA LYS A 73 13.33 -5.55 -14.13
C LYS A 73 13.63 -6.41 -15.37
N LYS A 74 14.04 -7.66 -15.17
CA LYS A 74 14.30 -8.64 -16.26
C LYS A 74 13.15 -9.64 -16.44
N HIS A 75 12.08 -9.54 -15.64
CA HIS A 75 10.93 -10.45 -15.76
C HIS A 75 10.13 -10.14 -17.04
N PRO A 76 9.59 -11.16 -17.75
CA PRO A 76 8.76 -10.93 -18.93
C PRO A 76 7.54 -10.03 -18.66
N GLU A 77 6.93 -10.15 -17.50
CA GLU A 77 5.76 -9.40 -17.06
C GLU A 77 6.10 -8.14 -16.24
N LYS A 78 7.31 -7.62 -16.36
CA LYS A 78 7.80 -6.47 -15.57
C LYS A 78 6.85 -5.27 -15.56
N ASP A 79 6.20 -4.98 -16.68
CA ASP A 79 5.32 -3.82 -16.81
C ASP A 79 3.99 -4.03 -16.07
N ILE A 80 3.50 -5.27 -16.02
CA ILE A 80 2.35 -5.67 -15.21
C ILE A 80 2.72 -5.64 -13.71
N MET A 81 3.87 -6.20 -13.36
CA MET A 81 4.41 -6.21 -12.00
C MET A 81 4.66 -4.81 -11.45
N TYR A 82 5.03 -3.87 -12.35
CA TYR A 82 5.31 -2.48 -12.00
C TYR A 82 4.08 -1.72 -11.51
N SER A 83 2.91 -2.06 -12.01
CA SER A 83 1.65 -1.38 -11.69
C SER A 83 0.68 -2.21 -10.85
N ASP A 84 1.11 -3.36 -10.31
CA ASP A 84 0.24 -4.17 -9.45
C ASP A 84 -0.02 -3.46 -8.12
N MET A 85 -1.29 -3.07 -7.91
CA MET A 85 -1.71 -2.28 -6.75
C MET A 85 -1.45 -2.99 -5.41
N HIS A 86 -1.40 -4.33 -5.37
CA HIS A 86 -1.09 -5.06 -4.14
C HIS A 86 0.39 -4.95 -3.73
N ASN A 87 1.29 -4.62 -4.67
CA ASN A 87 2.70 -4.35 -4.41
C ASN A 87 2.99 -2.87 -4.11
N LEU A 88 2.00 -2.00 -4.23
CA LEU A 88 2.16 -0.55 -4.14
C LEU A 88 1.52 0.01 -2.88
N PHE A 89 2.18 0.97 -2.26
CA PHE A 89 1.67 1.77 -1.16
C PHE A 89 2.10 3.21 -1.31
N LEU A 90 1.27 4.14 -0.84
CA LEU A 90 1.75 5.50 -0.62
C LEU A 90 2.81 5.49 0.49
N CYS A 91 3.79 6.33 0.35
CA CYS A 91 4.89 6.45 1.28
C CYS A 91 5.43 7.89 1.27
N ASN A 92 5.86 8.38 2.42
CA ASN A 92 6.68 9.58 2.49
C ASN A 92 7.87 9.45 1.54
N SER A 93 8.08 10.47 0.68
CA SER A 93 9.09 10.38 -0.40
C SER A 93 10.52 10.28 0.10
N LYS A 94 10.85 10.85 1.27
CA LYS A 94 12.17 10.74 1.89
C LYS A 94 12.38 9.33 2.45
N LEU A 95 11.37 8.77 3.14
CA LEU A 95 11.43 7.39 3.64
C LEU A 95 11.59 6.39 2.50
N ASN A 96 10.83 6.56 1.41
CA ASN A 96 10.97 5.74 0.22
C ASN A 96 12.38 5.86 -0.39
N HIS A 97 12.94 7.07 -0.43
CA HIS A 97 14.32 7.28 -0.89
C HIS A 97 15.34 6.57 0.01
N HIS A 98 15.17 6.60 1.33
CA HIS A 98 16.06 5.92 2.28
C HIS A 98 15.95 4.40 2.21
N ARG A 99 14.75 3.90 1.92
CA ARG A 99 14.48 2.47 1.77
C ARG A 99 15.23 1.85 0.60
N GLU A 100 15.35 2.55 -0.53
CA GLU A 100 15.99 2.05 -1.75
C GLU A 100 15.45 0.67 -2.20
N ASN A 101 16.31 -0.35 -2.31
CA ASN A 101 15.92 -1.74 -2.59
C ASN A 101 16.47 -2.71 -1.54
N PHE A 102 16.68 -2.25 -0.32
CA PHE A 102 17.28 -3.02 0.74
C PHE A 102 16.39 -4.18 1.20
N LYS A 103 17.03 -5.22 1.72
CA LYS A 103 16.35 -6.40 2.26
C LYS A 103 15.64 -6.03 3.56
N TYR A 104 14.41 -6.49 3.70
CA TYR A 104 13.69 -6.41 4.98
C TYR A 104 14.25 -7.43 5.97
N VAL A 105 14.53 -6.98 7.18
CA VAL A 105 14.99 -7.82 8.29
C VAL A 105 14.23 -7.51 9.56
N ASP A 106 14.08 -8.51 10.43
CA ASP A 106 13.48 -8.31 11.74
C ASP A 106 14.51 -7.72 12.72
N VAL A 107 14.03 -6.94 13.65
CA VAL A 107 14.86 -6.35 14.72
C VAL A 107 15.54 -7.41 15.58
N ASP A 108 14.86 -8.55 15.81
CA ASP A 108 15.38 -9.63 16.64
C ASP A 108 16.45 -10.48 15.92
N ASP A 109 16.42 -10.48 14.59
CA ASP A 109 17.29 -11.30 13.74
C ASP A 109 18.53 -10.52 13.24
N TYR A 110 18.60 -9.22 13.56
CA TYR A 110 19.64 -8.35 13.07
C TYR A 110 20.49 -7.77 14.21
N ASN A 111 21.79 -7.98 14.13
CA ASN A 111 22.74 -7.35 15.07
C ASN A 111 23.03 -5.93 14.60
N PHE A 112 22.44 -4.96 15.28
CA PHE A 112 22.69 -3.55 15.04
C PHE A 112 24.15 -3.20 15.37
N ASP A 113 24.79 -2.45 14.48
CA ASP A 113 26.08 -1.84 14.69
C ASP A 113 25.96 -0.31 14.74
N TYR A 114 27.07 0.42 14.71
CA TYR A 114 27.06 1.89 14.81
C TYR A 114 26.78 2.58 13.47
N THR A 115 26.43 1.85 12.42
CA THR A 115 26.23 2.38 11.07
C THR A 115 24.77 2.53 10.69
N GLU A 116 23.84 2.11 11.57
CA GLU A 116 22.42 2.30 11.37
C GLU A 116 22.03 3.78 11.39
N LYS A 117 21.07 4.09 10.53
CA LYS A 117 20.37 5.36 10.52
C LYS A 117 18.91 5.15 10.87
N PHE A 118 18.43 5.99 11.76
CA PHE A 118 17.06 5.99 12.26
C PHE A 118 16.32 7.18 11.67
N PHE A 119 15.06 6.99 11.28
CA PHE A 119 14.25 8.02 10.65
C PHE A 119 12.89 8.14 11.34
N ASP A 120 12.42 9.38 11.49
CA ASP A 120 11.09 9.70 12.00
C ASP A 120 10.00 9.70 10.88
N ASN A 121 8.78 10.11 11.23
CA ASN A 121 7.64 10.21 10.32
C ASN A 121 7.88 11.15 9.12
N GLU A 122 8.72 12.16 9.29
CA GLU A 122 9.04 13.15 8.27
C GLU A 122 10.19 12.68 7.38
N GLY A 123 10.77 11.51 7.69
CA GLY A 123 11.94 10.96 7.01
C GLY A 123 13.22 11.70 7.36
N GLU A 124 13.24 12.42 8.48
CA GLU A 124 14.44 13.05 9.00
C GLU A 124 15.23 12.07 9.87
N GLN A 125 16.57 12.15 9.76
CA GLN A 125 17.44 11.30 10.55
C GLN A 125 17.42 11.74 12.02
N ILE A 126 17.19 10.78 12.93
CA ILE A 126 17.25 10.98 14.37
C ILE A 126 18.48 10.30 14.96
N ASP A 127 19.15 10.97 15.90
CA ASP A 127 20.47 10.56 16.41
C ASP A 127 20.42 9.59 17.60
N ASN A 128 19.23 9.32 18.17
CA ASN A 128 19.14 8.64 19.44
C ASN A 128 18.63 7.20 19.35
N TYR A 129 19.57 6.27 19.27
CA TYR A 129 19.34 4.83 19.29
C TYR A 129 18.60 4.34 20.57
N LYS A 130 18.86 4.96 21.74
CA LYS A 130 18.28 4.50 23.03
C LYS A 130 16.78 4.86 23.17
N ASP A 131 16.35 5.90 22.47
CA ASP A 131 14.95 6.31 22.49
C ASP A 131 14.11 5.55 21.43
N PHE A 132 14.77 4.90 20.46
CA PHE A 132 14.17 4.10 19.41
C PHE A 132 13.24 3.00 19.96
N TYR A 133 13.69 2.24 20.95
CA TYR A 133 12.91 1.14 21.55
C TYR A 133 11.87 1.60 22.60
N LYS A 134 11.96 2.83 23.07
CA LYS A 134 11.10 3.37 24.14
C LYS A 134 10.12 4.42 23.64
N ASN A 135 10.43 5.12 22.58
CA ASN A 135 9.62 6.19 22.01
C ASN A 135 9.15 5.83 20.62
N GLN A 136 7.84 5.88 20.43
CA GLN A 136 7.08 5.64 19.21
C GLN A 136 7.46 6.52 18.00
N GLY A 137 8.60 7.22 18.03
CA GLY A 137 8.99 8.20 17.02
C GLY A 137 9.83 7.69 15.86
N CYS A 138 10.43 6.48 15.95
CA CYS A 138 11.19 5.93 14.81
C CYS A 138 10.32 5.01 13.97
N ILE A 139 10.30 5.29 12.69
CA ILE A 139 9.48 4.58 11.71
C ILE A 139 10.29 3.61 10.88
N MET A 140 11.57 3.91 10.69
CA MET A 140 12.43 3.13 9.82
C MET A 140 13.87 3.16 10.30
N THR A 141 14.51 2.00 10.30
CA THR A 141 15.94 1.87 10.50
C THR A 141 16.60 1.32 9.25
N VAL A 142 17.68 1.94 8.80
CA VAL A 142 18.40 1.57 7.58
C VAL A 142 19.88 1.36 7.88
N ASN A 143 20.42 0.23 7.43
CA ASN A 143 21.86 0.01 7.36
C ASN A 143 22.32 -0.13 5.91
N LYS A 144 22.96 0.93 5.40
CA LYS A 144 23.43 0.98 4.01
C LYS A 144 24.62 0.06 3.74
N ASN A 145 25.45 -0.24 4.74
CA ASN A 145 26.60 -1.12 4.58
C ASN A 145 26.16 -2.55 4.35
N ASN A 146 25.08 -2.98 5.02
CA ASN A 146 24.52 -4.32 4.92
C ASN A 146 23.35 -4.41 3.93
N ASN A 147 22.89 -3.28 3.38
CA ASN A 147 21.72 -3.19 2.49
C ASN A 147 20.44 -3.76 3.11
N VAL A 148 20.18 -3.39 4.36
CA VAL A 148 19.00 -3.87 5.10
C VAL A 148 18.17 -2.72 5.67
N ILE A 149 16.88 -3.02 5.87
CA ILE A 149 15.90 -2.12 6.46
C ILE A 149 15.07 -2.87 7.50
N VAL A 150 14.80 -2.19 8.62
CA VAL A 150 13.81 -2.61 9.62
C VAL A 150 12.67 -1.59 9.61
N PRO A 151 11.47 -1.94 9.12
CA PRO A 151 10.31 -1.08 9.19
C PRO A 151 9.70 -1.10 10.58
N ASN A 152 8.84 -0.12 10.86
CA ASN A 152 8.06 -0.08 12.11
C ASN A 152 7.08 -1.26 12.22
N ASP A 153 6.53 -1.44 13.42
CA ASP A 153 5.67 -2.58 13.75
C ASP A 153 4.36 -2.60 12.93
N TYR A 154 3.80 -1.43 12.53
CA TYR A 154 2.53 -1.37 11.78
C TYR A 154 2.71 -1.63 10.28
N SER A 155 3.94 -1.63 9.79
CA SER A 155 4.27 -1.86 8.38
C SER A 155 4.59 -3.31 8.09
N ARG A 156 5.03 -4.05 9.11
CA ARG A 156 5.61 -5.39 8.96
C ARG A 156 4.65 -6.37 8.33
N GLY A 157 3.43 -6.44 8.83
CA GLY A 157 2.41 -7.32 8.27
C GLY A 157 2.01 -6.94 6.85
N LYS A 158 1.83 -5.64 6.59
CA LYS A 158 1.54 -5.12 5.23
C LYS A 158 2.63 -5.51 4.24
N VAL A 159 3.90 -5.36 4.64
CA VAL A 159 5.07 -5.78 3.84
C VAL A 159 5.04 -7.29 3.59
N ALA A 160 4.87 -8.09 4.63
CA ALA A 160 4.88 -9.54 4.55
C ALA A 160 3.77 -10.09 3.63
N ARG A 161 2.54 -9.64 3.82
CA ARG A 161 1.38 -10.05 3.01
C ARG A 161 1.47 -9.59 1.56
N SER A 162 2.07 -8.42 1.32
CA SER A 162 2.32 -7.92 -0.03
C SER A 162 3.36 -8.75 -0.76
N ILE A 163 4.48 -9.11 -0.10
CA ILE A 163 5.52 -9.97 -0.66
C ILE A 163 4.96 -11.37 -0.94
N ALA A 164 4.24 -11.97 0.01
CA ALA A 164 3.64 -13.29 -0.16
C ALA A 164 2.73 -13.37 -1.40
N TYR A 165 1.86 -12.36 -1.57
CA TYR A 165 1.04 -12.24 -2.76
C TYR A 165 1.89 -12.14 -4.04
N PHE A 166 2.85 -11.23 -4.06
CA PHE A 166 3.61 -10.89 -5.25
C PHE A 166 4.43 -12.09 -5.76
N VAL A 167 5.12 -12.80 -4.86
CA VAL A 167 5.96 -13.92 -5.26
C VAL A 167 5.17 -15.13 -5.75
N ILE A 168 3.93 -15.31 -5.26
CA ILE A 168 3.02 -16.35 -5.75
C ILE A 168 2.43 -15.95 -7.10
N LYS A 169 1.86 -14.75 -7.21
CA LYS A 169 1.22 -14.27 -8.43
C LYS A 169 2.15 -14.28 -9.64
N TYR A 170 3.42 -13.98 -9.45
CA TYR A 170 4.40 -13.88 -10.53
C TYR A 170 5.40 -15.05 -10.55
N LYS A 171 5.15 -16.10 -9.78
CA LYS A 171 6.00 -17.31 -9.70
C LYS A 171 7.50 -17.01 -9.48
N CYS A 172 7.79 -15.97 -8.69
CA CYS A 172 9.15 -15.52 -8.41
C CYS A 172 9.62 -15.84 -6.97
N ILE A 173 9.17 -16.98 -6.42
CA ILE A 173 9.47 -17.42 -5.06
C ILE A 173 10.99 -17.57 -4.80
N ASN A 174 11.76 -17.89 -5.84
CA ASN A 174 13.21 -18.00 -5.77
C ASN A 174 13.91 -16.65 -5.45
N LYS A 175 13.18 -15.54 -5.48
CA LYS A 175 13.68 -14.21 -5.14
C LYS A 175 13.33 -13.76 -3.72
N ILE A 176 12.52 -14.52 -3.00
CA ILE A 176 12.00 -14.11 -1.70
C ILE A 176 13.11 -13.83 -0.70
N GLU A 177 14.12 -14.70 -0.61
CA GLU A 177 15.23 -14.57 0.33
C GLU A 177 16.13 -13.35 0.05
N GLU A 178 16.10 -12.79 -1.16
CA GLU A 178 16.76 -11.54 -1.47
C GLU A 178 16.00 -10.33 -0.92
N ILE A 179 14.67 -10.46 -0.71
CA ILE A 179 13.76 -9.38 -0.29
C ILE A 179 13.49 -9.44 1.22
N ILE A 180 13.19 -10.64 1.74
CA ILE A 180 12.87 -10.93 3.13
C ILE A 180 13.13 -12.42 3.38
N SER A 181 13.52 -12.84 4.60
CA SER A 181 13.54 -14.27 4.90
C SER A 181 12.13 -14.82 5.03
N ILE A 182 11.93 -16.09 4.67
CA ILE A 182 10.61 -16.75 4.79
C ILE A 182 10.14 -16.71 6.24
N ASP A 183 11.02 -16.98 7.20
CA ASP A 183 10.67 -16.96 8.63
C ASP A 183 10.24 -15.58 9.11
N THR A 184 10.97 -14.53 8.72
CA THR A 184 10.59 -13.12 9.01
C THR A 184 9.24 -12.79 8.40
N MET A 185 9.01 -13.17 7.14
CA MET A 185 7.75 -12.91 6.44
C MET A 185 6.55 -13.56 7.15
N ILE A 186 6.69 -14.83 7.55
CA ILE A 186 5.63 -15.55 8.29
C ILE A 186 5.40 -14.90 9.65
N LYS A 187 6.48 -14.65 10.41
CA LYS A 187 6.43 -13.98 11.71
C LYS A 187 5.65 -12.67 11.61
N TRP A 188 6.01 -11.80 10.68
CA TRP A 188 5.37 -10.49 10.50
C TRP A 188 3.90 -10.59 10.07
N ALA A 189 3.58 -11.51 9.15
CA ALA A 189 2.21 -11.70 8.70
C ALA A 189 1.26 -12.10 9.85
N LEU A 190 1.77 -12.85 10.85
CA LEU A 190 0.99 -13.33 11.99
C LEU A 190 0.99 -12.35 13.18
N GLN A 191 2.09 -11.63 13.40
CA GLN A 191 2.25 -10.73 14.57
C GLN A 191 1.67 -9.34 14.35
N ASP A 192 1.66 -8.84 13.10
CA ASP A 192 1.06 -7.56 12.75
C ASP A 192 -0.28 -7.82 12.02
N PRO A 193 -1.40 -7.74 12.75
CA PRO A 193 -2.70 -8.06 12.21
C PRO A 193 -3.15 -7.02 11.18
N VAL A 194 -3.93 -7.48 10.21
CA VAL A 194 -4.56 -6.63 9.20
C VAL A 194 -5.39 -5.54 9.87
N ASP A 195 -5.15 -4.30 9.49
CA ASP A 195 -5.96 -3.16 9.90
C ASP A 195 -7.08 -2.84 8.87
N ASN A 196 -7.95 -1.90 9.25
CA ASN A 196 -9.07 -1.50 8.40
C ASN A 196 -8.60 -0.86 7.08
N GLU A 197 -7.48 -0.15 7.10
CA GLU A 197 -6.93 0.54 5.93
C GLU A 197 -6.38 -0.45 4.92
N GLU A 198 -5.62 -1.44 5.38
CA GLU A 198 -5.12 -2.51 4.51
C GLU A 198 -6.28 -3.32 3.91
N TYR A 199 -7.30 -3.63 4.72
CA TYR A 199 -8.49 -4.31 4.25
C TYR A 199 -9.26 -3.47 3.20
N PHE A 200 -9.40 -2.17 3.44
CA PHE A 200 -10.00 -1.23 2.49
C PHE A 200 -9.22 -1.17 1.17
N LYS A 201 -7.87 -1.05 1.25
CA LYS A 201 -7.01 -1.12 0.07
C LYS A 201 -7.27 -2.40 -0.73
N ASN A 202 -7.41 -3.54 -0.07
CA ASN A 202 -7.70 -4.82 -0.73
C ASN A 202 -9.00 -4.79 -1.53
N ILE A 203 -10.05 -4.15 -0.98
CA ILE A 203 -11.34 -3.94 -1.68
C ILE A 203 -11.16 -3.03 -2.90
N LEU A 204 -10.42 -1.93 -2.76
CA LEU A 204 -10.15 -1.01 -3.87
C LEU A 204 -9.31 -1.67 -4.98
N CYS A 205 -8.33 -2.47 -4.61
CA CYS A 205 -7.59 -3.29 -5.58
C CYS A 205 -8.52 -4.21 -6.36
N PHE A 206 -9.47 -4.88 -5.70
CA PHE A 206 -10.47 -5.69 -6.39
C PHE A 206 -11.37 -4.85 -7.30
N LYS A 207 -11.85 -3.70 -6.84
CA LYS A 207 -12.68 -2.77 -7.64
C LYS A 207 -11.99 -2.41 -8.96
N HIS A 208 -10.70 -2.10 -8.92
CA HIS A 208 -9.97 -1.59 -10.07
C HIS A 208 -9.27 -2.67 -10.89
N GLN A 209 -8.47 -3.55 -10.25
CA GLN A 209 -7.70 -4.58 -10.97
C GLN A 209 -8.31 -5.99 -10.93
N GLY A 210 -9.45 -6.18 -10.24
CA GLY A 210 -10.28 -7.37 -10.33
C GLY A 210 -9.86 -8.56 -9.47
N ASN A 211 -8.84 -8.41 -8.61
CA ASN A 211 -8.36 -9.48 -7.75
C ASN A 211 -8.10 -9.01 -6.31
N TYR A 212 -8.15 -9.97 -5.38
CA TYR A 212 -7.82 -9.75 -3.97
C TYR A 212 -6.43 -10.29 -3.65
N ASN A 213 -5.80 -9.71 -2.63
CA ASN A 213 -4.71 -10.35 -1.93
C ASN A 213 -5.31 -11.30 -0.86
N PRO A 214 -5.22 -12.63 -1.02
CA PRO A 214 -5.81 -13.60 -0.09
C PRO A 214 -5.17 -13.54 1.30
N PHE A 215 -3.92 -13.13 1.41
CA PHE A 215 -3.16 -13.03 2.66
C PHE A 215 -3.61 -11.86 3.54
N ILE A 216 -4.33 -10.88 2.98
CA ILE A 216 -5.03 -9.84 3.75
C ILE A 216 -6.33 -10.41 4.32
N THR A 217 -7.05 -11.24 3.55
CA THR A 217 -8.29 -11.86 4.03
C THR A 217 -8.01 -12.91 5.12
N ASP A 218 -6.92 -13.66 4.99
CA ASP A 218 -6.50 -14.68 5.93
C ASP A 218 -4.97 -14.74 6.02
N PRO A 219 -4.34 -14.03 6.97
CA PRO A 219 -2.89 -13.98 7.14
C PRO A 219 -2.23 -15.33 7.44
N GLU A 220 -2.96 -16.30 8.01
CA GLU A 220 -2.43 -17.63 8.31
C GLU A 220 -2.02 -18.38 7.03
N LEU A 221 -2.64 -18.02 5.89
CA LEU A 221 -2.30 -18.61 4.59
C LEU A 221 -0.82 -18.38 4.20
N VAL A 222 -0.17 -17.33 4.73
CA VAL A 222 1.27 -17.12 4.52
C VAL A 222 2.05 -18.32 5.08
N ALA A 223 1.75 -18.72 6.31
CA ALA A 223 2.42 -19.89 6.91
C ALA A 223 2.15 -21.17 6.11
N TYR A 224 0.91 -21.45 5.75
CA TYR A 224 0.55 -22.65 4.99
C TYR A 224 1.20 -22.71 3.60
N CYS A 225 1.40 -21.56 2.95
CA CYS A 225 2.01 -21.49 1.63
C CYS A 225 3.54 -21.60 1.64
N PHE A 226 4.20 -21.15 2.72
CA PHE A 226 5.66 -21.00 2.71
C PHE A 226 6.40 -21.89 3.70
N LEU A 227 5.72 -22.48 4.69
CA LEU A 227 6.36 -23.45 5.58
C LEU A 227 6.54 -24.80 4.90
N ASP A 228 7.69 -25.39 5.18
CA ASP A 228 7.87 -26.83 5.02
C ASP A 228 7.18 -27.52 6.21
N LYS A 229 5.99 -28.08 5.96
CA LYS A 229 5.17 -28.75 6.98
C LYS A 229 5.88 -29.90 7.70
N THR A 230 7.07 -30.29 7.24
CA THR A 230 7.90 -31.31 7.90
C THR A 230 8.77 -30.76 9.01
N LYS A 231 8.94 -29.44 9.10
CA LYS A 231 9.93 -28.80 9.98
C LYS A 231 9.37 -28.00 11.14
N LEU A 232 8.10 -27.58 11.10
CA LEU A 232 7.51 -26.72 12.14
C LEU A 232 6.09 -27.16 12.48
N ASP A 233 5.81 -27.11 13.79
CA ASP A 233 4.46 -27.21 14.30
C ASP A 233 3.72 -25.91 13.98
N ILE A 234 2.80 -25.97 13.00
CA ILE A 234 1.99 -24.82 12.59
C ILE A 234 1.18 -24.30 13.79
N GLU A 235 0.80 -25.17 14.73
CA GLU A 235 0.08 -24.75 15.94
C GLU A 235 0.95 -23.88 16.85
N GLU A 236 2.25 -24.15 16.98
CA GLU A 236 3.17 -23.29 17.73
C GLU A 236 3.27 -21.88 17.11
N LEU A 237 3.35 -21.80 15.77
CA LEU A 237 3.35 -20.51 15.06
C LEU A 237 2.03 -19.75 15.17
N LEU A 238 0.90 -20.45 15.18
CA LEU A 238 -0.41 -19.82 15.35
C LEU A 238 -0.60 -19.24 16.76
N THR A 239 0.18 -19.70 17.75
CA THR A 239 0.19 -19.08 19.10
C THR A 239 0.82 -17.68 19.07
N LEU A 240 1.63 -17.35 18.07
CA LEU A 240 2.20 -16.02 17.87
C LEU A 240 1.18 -15.01 17.35
N LYS A 241 0.00 -15.46 16.95
CA LYS A 241 -1.04 -14.62 16.39
C LYS A 241 -1.55 -13.62 17.42
N LYS A 242 -1.29 -12.34 17.22
CA LYS A 242 -1.99 -11.27 17.92
C LYS A 242 -3.41 -11.18 17.36
N THR A 243 -4.40 -11.60 18.13
CA THR A 243 -5.80 -11.46 17.75
C THR A 243 -6.24 -10.00 17.86
N LYS A 244 -6.22 -9.26 16.76
CA LYS A 244 -7.21 -8.21 16.54
C LYS A 244 -8.32 -8.86 15.70
N SER A 245 -9.50 -9.02 16.27
CA SER A 245 -10.67 -9.37 15.47
C SER A 245 -10.93 -8.19 14.52
N ILE A 246 -10.77 -8.40 13.22
CA ILE A 246 -11.36 -7.48 12.26
C ILE A 246 -12.85 -7.69 12.40
N ASP A 247 -13.51 -6.72 13.00
CA ASP A 247 -14.95 -6.65 12.95
C ASP A 247 -15.30 -6.21 11.52
N HIS A 248 -15.76 -7.16 10.71
CA HIS A 248 -16.23 -6.88 9.35
C HIS A 248 -17.30 -5.79 9.32
N MET A 249 -18.07 -5.64 10.40
CA MET A 249 -19.03 -4.56 10.56
C MET A 249 -18.33 -3.21 10.71
N SER A 250 -17.26 -3.12 11.47
CA SER A 250 -16.51 -1.86 11.62
C SER A 250 -15.79 -1.44 10.33
N ALA A 251 -15.36 -2.38 9.49
CA ALA A 251 -14.81 -2.07 8.18
C ALA A 251 -15.88 -1.52 7.22
N VAL A 252 -17.09 -2.09 7.24
CA VAL A 252 -18.25 -1.60 6.47
C VAL A 252 -18.70 -0.24 7.01
N GLU A 253 -18.79 -0.07 8.31
CA GLU A 253 -19.12 1.20 8.96
C GLU A 253 -18.08 2.29 8.67
N TYR A 254 -16.79 1.94 8.67
CA TYR A 254 -15.72 2.83 8.26
C TYR A 254 -15.89 3.29 6.80
N LEU A 255 -16.19 2.35 5.88
CA LEU A 255 -16.47 2.65 4.47
C LEU A 255 -17.69 3.55 4.30
N ILE A 256 -18.76 3.30 5.06
CA ILE A 256 -19.98 4.13 5.05
C ILE A 256 -19.67 5.52 5.58
N LYS A 257 -18.90 5.62 6.65
CA LYS A 257 -18.50 6.90 7.25
C LYS A 257 -17.62 7.72 6.30
N GLU A 258 -16.62 7.11 5.66
CA GLU A 258 -15.75 7.79 4.69
C GLU A 258 -16.52 8.25 3.45
N ASN A 259 -17.36 7.40 2.89
CA ASN A 259 -18.24 7.78 1.79
C ASN A 259 -19.18 8.93 2.17
N ARG A 260 -19.67 8.97 3.41
CA ARG A 260 -20.52 10.04 3.91
C ARG A 260 -19.75 11.36 4.05
N ILE A 261 -18.53 11.32 4.58
CA ILE A 261 -17.65 12.50 4.68
C ILE A 261 -17.37 13.08 3.29
N GLN A 262 -16.97 12.22 2.32
CA GLN A 262 -16.73 12.66 0.95
C GLN A 262 -17.99 13.25 0.30
N TYR A 263 -19.15 12.66 0.55
CA TYR A 263 -20.43 13.17 0.04
C TYR A 263 -20.80 14.53 0.64
N GLU A 264 -20.55 14.72 1.94
CA GLU A 264 -20.76 15.99 2.63
C GLU A 264 -19.78 17.10 2.12
N GLU A 265 -18.51 16.74 1.87
CA GLU A 265 -17.51 17.66 1.27
C GLU A 265 -17.88 18.06 -0.17
N ILE A 266 -18.33 17.12 -1.00
CA ILE A 266 -18.82 17.39 -2.36
C ILE A 266 -20.03 18.31 -2.32
N ASN A 267 -20.97 18.08 -1.42
CA ASN A 267 -22.14 18.95 -1.28
C ASN A 267 -21.75 20.37 -0.85
N GLN A 268 -20.80 20.53 0.08
CA GLN A 268 -20.29 21.85 0.49
C GLN A 268 -19.58 22.58 -0.65
N LEU A 269 -18.81 21.86 -1.48
CA LEU A 269 -18.16 22.42 -2.66
C LEU A 269 -19.19 22.84 -3.70
N ASN A 270 -20.21 22.02 -3.96
CA ASN A 270 -21.29 22.33 -4.88
C ASN A 270 -22.11 23.57 -4.42
N GLU A 271 -22.36 23.71 -3.10
CA GLU A 271 -22.97 24.93 -2.56
C GLU A 271 -22.10 26.18 -2.73
N LYS A 272 -20.76 26.01 -2.52
CA LYS A 272 -19.84 27.16 -2.76
C LYS A 272 -19.79 27.54 -4.24
N ILE A 273 -19.78 26.56 -5.16
CA ILE A 273 -19.84 26.84 -6.60
C ILE A 273 -21.13 27.58 -6.95
N LYS A 274 -22.28 27.11 -6.45
CA LYS A 274 -23.59 27.74 -6.69
C LYS A 274 -23.67 29.16 -6.17
N ASN A 275 -23.06 29.44 -5.01
CA ASN A 275 -22.99 30.80 -4.46
C ASN A 275 -22.10 31.72 -5.31
N LEU A 276 -20.97 31.22 -5.81
CA LEU A 276 -20.09 31.98 -6.71
C LEU A 276 -20.74 32.24 -8.07
N GLU A 277 -21.51 31.29 -8.60
CA GLU A 277 -22.29 31.46 -9.83
C GLU A 277 -23.44 32.45 -9.63
N GLY A 278 -24.06 32.49 -8.45
CA GLY A 278 -25.08 33.49 -8.07
C GLY A 278 -24.53 34.91 -7.99
N ASP A 279 -23.33 35.07 -7.42
CA ASP A 279 -22.65 36.39 -7.33
C ASP A 279 -22.22 36.93 -8.72
N ILE A 280 -22.02 36.07 -9.70
CA ILE A 280 -21.68 36.47 -11.09
C ILE A 280 -22.94 36.96 -11.85
N SER A 281 -24.14 36.45 -11.50
CA SER A 281 -25.39 36.82 -12.17
C SER A 281 -25.92 38.18 -11.72
N ASP A 282 -25.49 38.72 -10.56
CA ASP A 282 -25.93 40.01 -10.02
C ASP A 282 -25.01 41.19 -10.39
N THR A 283 -23.92 40.94 -11.10
CA THR A 283 -23.14 42.03 -11.71
C THR A 283 -23.71 42.32 -13.08
N ASP A 284 -24.76 43.19 -13.06
CA ASP A 284 -25.26 43.89 -14.25
C ASP A 284 -24.12 44.72 -14.83
N CYS A 285 -23.36 44.15 -15.73
CA CYS A 285 -22.48 44.89 -16.61
C CYS A 285 -23.31 45.47 -17.76
N SER A 286 -24.02 46.56 -17.49
CA SER A 286 -24.51 47.41 -18.54
C SER A 286 -23.32 48.16 -19.17
N TYR A 287 -22.65 47.47 -20.08
CA TYR A 287 -21.77 48.16 -21.02
C TYR A 287 -22.62 48.60 -22.21
N ASP A 288 -22.99 49.87 -22.23
CA ASP A 288 -23.46 50.58 -23.42
C ASP A 288 -22.33 50.57 -24.46
N ILE A 289 -22.40 49.67 -25.41
CA ILE A 289 -21.54 49.70 -26.60
C ILE A 289 -22.19 50.73 -27.55
N HIS A 290 -21.70 51.99 -27.50
CA HIS A 290 -21.91 52.94 -28.57
C HIS A 290 -21.21 52.44 -29.83
N TYR A 291 -21.96 51.93 -30.78
CA TYR A 291 -21.51 51.78 -32.17
C TYR A 291 -21.41 53.17 -32.78
N THR A 292 -20.21 53.67 -32.99
CA THR A 292 -19.93 54.71 -33.94
C THR A 292 -19.74 54.05 -35.32
N ASP A 293 -20.69 54.33 -36.18
CA ASP A 293 -20.67 54.00 -37.59
C ASP A 293 -19.70 54.99 -38.28
N ASP A 294 -18.48 54.58 -38.59
CA ASP A 294 -17.57 55.27 -39.47
C ASP A 294 -17.19 54.30 -40.59
N SER A 295 -18.02 54.37 -41.62
CA SER A 295 -17.67 53.96 -42.96
C SER A 295 -16.70 54.97 -43.55
N ASP A 296 -15.47 54.59 -43.80
CA ASP A 296 -14.70 55.22 -44.90
C ASP A 296 -13.63 54.25 -45.40
N ASP A 297 -13.75 54.09 -46.67
CA ASP A 297 -12.88 53.48 -47.68
C ASP A 297 -11.37 53.48 -47.35
N ILE A 298 -10.69 52.41 -47.65
CA ILE A 298 -9.36 52.50 -48.29
C ILE A 298 -9.15 51.25 -49.17
N ASP A 299 -8.88 51.60 -50.41
CA ASP A 299 -8.47 50.78 -51.55
C ASP A 299 -7.18 49.95 -51.37
N LEU A 300 -7.17 48.89 -52.11
CA LEU A 300 -6.07 48.17 -52.71
C LEU A 300 -4.66 48.78 -52.71
N LEU A 301 -3.69 48.04 -52.19
CA LEU A 301 -2.50 47.60 -52.95
C LEU A 301 -1.83 46.43 -52.20
#